data_c82c3e8b1e088565dc6aac66f8793d2f
#
_entry.id   c82c3e8b1e088565dc6aac66f8793d2f
#
_cell.length_a   1.000
_cell.length_b   1.000
_cell.length_c   1.000
_cell.angle_alpha   90.00
_cell.angle_beta   90.00
_cell.angle_gamma   90.00
#
_symmetry.space_group_name_H-M   'P 1'
#
loop_
_entity.id
_entity.type
_entity.pdbx_description
1 polymer ?
#
loop_
_entity_poly.entity_id
_entity_poly.type
_entity_poly.pdbx_seq_one_letter_code
_entity_poly.pdbx_strand_id
1 'polypeptide(L)'
;MQSKSSLLSLSDKISLMLDIYNFRWSVSENLKHMTNIKLSHIIQVWLWKFFQVDGDIFQIGPGYVVLKLKAFFGDVLVLQTVTPIEPLKQKLSHYFYASKFLGFIMKFVIFGETVQVARDAMIWDYKTFVRNPILPKEEKQIKLYRNWFSQFYSSNSKSFQD
;
A
#
# COMPACT_ATOMS: atom_id res chain seq x y z
N MET A 1 -25.46 19.71 3.31
CA MET A 1 -25.09 18.44 2.63
C MET A 1 -24.22 18.60 1.37
N GLN A 2 -23.87 19.81 0.96
CA GLN A 2 -23.06 20.08 -0.26
C GLN A 2 -21.54 20.15 -0.05
N SER A 3 -21.04 20.21 1.17
CA SER A 3 -19.58 20.36 1.39
C SER A 3 -18.78 19.04 1.30
N LYS A 4 -19.43 17.88 1.46
CA LYS A 4 -18.76 16.57 1.33
C LYS A 4 -18.44 16.18 -0.12
N SER A 5 -19.22 16.65 -1.07
CA SER A 5 -19.01 16.32 -2.50
C SER A 5 -17.81 17.04 -3.12
N SER A 6 -17.45 18.23 -2.64
CA SER A 6 -16.33 19.00 -3.18
C SER A 6 -14.96 18.46 -2.76
N LEU A 7 -14.83 17.96 -1.51
CA LEU A 7 -13.60 17.34 -1.02
C LEU A 7 -13.34 15.99 -1.70
N LEU A 8 -14.40 15.21 -1.96
CA LEU A 8 -14.29 13.96 -2.72
C LEU A 8 -13.84 14.22 -4.16
N SER A 9 -14.38 15.25 -4.82
CA SER A 9 -14.00 15.59 -6.19
C SER A 9 -12.55 16.09 -6.31
N LEU A 10 -12.04 16.78 -5.28
CA LEU A 10 -10.65 17.23 -5.24
C LEU A 10 -9.69 16.05 -5.04
N SER A 11 -10.04 15.11 -4.15
CA SER A 11 -9.23 13.90 -3.91
C SER A 11 -9.26 12.95 -5.11
N ASP A 12 -10.37 12.87 -5.85
CA ASP A 12 -10.46 12.09 -7.08
C ASP A 12 -9.58 12.67 -8.19
N LYS A 13 -9.51 13.99 -8.30
CA LYS A 13 -8.58 14.67 -9.22
C LYS A 13 -7.11 14.48 -8.83
N ILE A 14 -6.79 14.43 -7.54
CA ILE A 14 -5.43 14.16 -7.04
C ILE A 14 -5.06 12.69 -7.21
N SER A 15 -5.97 11.74 -7.02
CA SER A 15 -5.71 10.30 -7.20
C SER A 15 -5.51 9.89 -8.67
N LEU A 16 -6.06 10.63 -9.63
CA LEU A 16 -5.83 10.45 -11.06
C LEU A 16 -4.42 10.89 -11.51
N MET A 17 -3.62 11.43 -10.60
CA MET A 17 -2.30 11.97 -10.89
C MET A 17 -1.14 11.02 -10.57
N LEU A 18 -1.42 9.82 -10.06
CA LEU A 18 -0.40 8.85 -9.69
C LEU A 18 -0.39 7.69 -10.69
N ASP A 19 0.43 7.78 -11.72
CA ASP A 19 0.67 6.64 -12.63
C ASP A 19 1.73 5.71 -12.05
N ILE A 20 1.36 4.44 -11.83
CA ILE A 20 2.30 3.39 -11.46
C ILE A 20 2.98 2.89 -12.73
N TYR A 21 4.27 3.17 -12.87
CA TYR A 21 4.99 2.89 -14.12
C TYR A 21 5.61 1.49 -14.18
N ASN A 22 6.13 0.98 -13.09
CA ASN A 22 6.71 -0.35 -13.00
C ASN A 22 6.40 -0.98 -11.66
N PHE A 23 5.71 -2.09 -11.69
CA PHE A 23 5.46 -2.91 -10.52
C PHE A 23 6.12 -4.28 -10.70
N ARG A 24 7.08 -4.62 -9.85
CA ARG A 24 7.70 -5.94 -9.82
C ARG A 24 7.70 -6.47 -8.40
N TRP A 25 6.99 -7.57 -8.20
CA TRP A 25 6.98 -8.31 -6.95
C TRP A 25 7.84 -9.58 -7.08
N SER A 26 8.64 -9.88 -6.06
CA SER A 26 9.45 -11.09 -5.98
C SER A 26 9.62 -11.52 -4.53
N VAL A 27 9.74 -12.84 -4.32
CA VAL A 27 10.14 -13.39 -3.03
C VAL A 27 11.65 -13.28 -2.91
N SER A 28 12.17 -12.99 -1.72
CA SER A 28 13.60 -13.00 -1.46
C SER A 28 14.17 -14.41 -1.60
N GLU A 29 15.25 -14.57 -2.35
CA GLU A 29 15.89 -15.88 -2.54
C GLU A 29 16.42 -16.47 -1.23
N ASN A 30 16.93 -15.64 -0.34
CA ASN A 30 17.53 -16.06 0.91
C ASN A 30 16.56 -16.15 2.09
N LEU A 31 15.45 -15.39 2.04
CA LEU A 31 14.51 -15.24 3.16
C LEU A 31 13.09 -15.46 2.67
N LYS A 32 12.60 -16.69 2.73
CA LYS A 32 11.27 -17.09 2.23
C LYS A 32 10.11 -16.30 2.85
N HIS A 33 10.28 -15.76 4.04
CA HIS A 33 9.31 -14.92 4.74
C HIS A 33 9.35 -13.44 4.32
N MET A 34 10.20 -13.08 3.37
CA MET A 34 10.41 -11.71 2.93
C MET A 34 10.16 -11.58 1.43
N THR A 35 9.45 -10.54 1.06
CA THR A 35 9.25 -10.17 -0.35
C THR A 35 9.80 -8.77 -0.62
N ASN A 36 10.17 -8.54 -1.87
CA ASN A 36 10.61 -7.27 -2.37
C ASN A 36 9.67 -6.82 -3.49
N ILE A 37 9.19 -5.59 -3.39
CA ILE A 37 8.39 -4.94 -4.42
C ILE A 37 9.16 -3.70 -4.87
N LYS A 38 9.47 -3.64 -6.15
CA LYS A 38 10.01 -2.44 -6.77
C LYS A 38 8.90 -1.73 -7.51
N LEU A 39 8.76 -0.45 -7.28
CA LEU A 39 7.80 0.37 -7.98
C LEU A 39 8.42 1.72 -8.32
N SER A 40 7.99 2.26 -9.44
CA SER A 40 8.34 3.62 -9.86
C SER A 40 7.05 4.35 -10.13
N HIS A 41 6.86 5.47 -9.45
CA HIS A 41 5.74 6.37 -9.63
C HIS A 41 6.19 7.64 -10.33
N ILE A 42 5.40 8.08 -11.29
CA ILE A 42 5.53 9.41 -11.85
C ILE A 42 4.35 10.23 -11.35
N ILE A 43 4.64 11.28 -10.61
CA ILE A 43 3.62 12.24 -10.18
C ILE A 43 3.44 13.23 -11.32
N GLN A 44 2.27 13.16 -11.96
CA GLN A 44 1.89 14.05 -13.03
C GLN A 44 0.81 15.02 -12.54
N VAL A 45 1.05 16.32 -12.69
CA VAL A 45 0.07 17.36 -12.39
C VAL A 45 -0.31 18.02 -13.71
N TRP A 46 -1.55 17.82 -14.13
CA TRP A 46 -2.08 18.28 -15.42
C TRP A 46 -1.29 17.69 -16.61
N LEU A 47 -0.54 18.49 -17.38
CA LEU A 47 0.27 18.06 -18.52
C LEU A 47 1.77 17.95 -18.21
N TRP A 48 2.18 18.23 -16.99
CA TRP A 48 3.57 18.29 -16.58
C TRP A 48 3.95 17.12 -15.69
N LYS A 49 4.97 16.36 -16.08
CA LYS A 49 5.59 15.34 -15.25
C LYS A 49 6.49 16.04 -14.23
N PHE A 50 6.06 16.10 -12.97
CA PHE A 50 6.82 16.85 -11.96
C PHE A 50 7.88 16.04 -11.27
N PHE A 51 7.55 14.79 -10.85
CA PHE A 51 8.47 14.04 -10.01
C PHE A 51 8.39 12.55 -10.33
N GLN A 52 9.57 11.93 -10.35
CA GLN A 52 9.69 10.49 -10.26
C GLN A 52 10.00 10.12 -8.80
N VAL A 53 9.29 9.13 -8.28
CA VAL A 53 9.52 8.55 -6.96
C VAL A 53 9.75 7.06 -7.17
N ASP A 54 10.95 6.61 -6.83
CA ASP A 54 11.30 5.20 -6.87
C ASP A 54 11.14 4.61 -5.47
N GLY A 55 10.48 3.46 -5.40
CA GLY A 55 10.18 2.77 -4.15
C GLY A 55 10.70 1.35 -4.13
N ASP A 56 11.48 1.04 -3.10
CA ASP A 56 11.81 -0.31 -2.69
C ASP A 56 10.96 -0.66 -1.46
N ILE A 57 10.03 -1.60 -1.62
CA ILE A 57 9.14 -2.05 -0.55
C ILE A 57 9.52 -3.45 -0.14
N PHE A 58 9.78 -3.64 1.13
CA PHE A 58 10.09 -4.93 1.72
C PHE A 58 8.96 -5.33 2.65
N GLN A 59 8.31 -6.44 2.33
CA GLN A 59 7.33 -7.03 3.25
C GLN A 59 8.00 -8.17 4.00
N ILE A 60 7.98 -8.10 5.32
CA ILE A 60 8.59 -9.06 6.24
C ILE A 60 7.46 -9.74 7.01
N GLY A 61 7.17 -10.98 6.63
CA GLY A 61 6.00 -11.68 7.16
C GLY A 61 4.68 -11.01 6.79
N PRO A 62 3.58 -11.37 7.48
CA PRO A 62 2.24 -10.93 7.12
C PRO A 62 1.91 -9.48 7.50
N GLY A 63 2.61 -8.92 8.48
CA GLY A 63 2.17 -7.66 9.11
C GLY A 63 3.22 -6.55 9.18
N TYR A 64 4.39 -6.69 8.58
CA TYR A 64 5.43 -5.68 8.65
C TYR A 64 5.93 -5.30 7.26
N VAL A 65 5.84 -4.01 6.93
CA VAL A 65 6.24 -3.49 5.63
C VAL A 65 7.15 -2.28 5.80
N VAL A 66 8.25 -2.27 5.08
CA VAL A 66 9.22 -1.17 5.02
C VAL A 66 9.21 -0.60 3.61
N LEU A 67 8.86 0.67 3.47
CA LEU A 67 8.92 1.38 2.20
C LEU A 67 10.09 2.36 2.23
N LYS A 68 11.00 2.19 1.30
CA LYS A 68 12.10 3.14 1.05
C LYS A 68 11.79 3.90 -0.22
N LEU A 69 11.37 5.14 -0.08
CA LEU A 69 10.99 6.00 -1.19
C LEU A 69 12.14 6.97 -1.47
N LYS A 70 12.58 7.03 -2.71
CA LYS A 70 13.60 7.94 -3.20
C LYS A 70 12.98 8.93 -4.18
N ALA A 71 13.08 10.20 -3.86
CA ALA A 71 12.66 11.29 -4.72
C ALA A 71 13.80 12.30 -4.90
N PHE A 72 13.72 13.14 -5.93
CA PHE A 72 14.75 14.15 -6.18
C PHE A 72 14.94 15.14 -5.02
N PHE A 73 13.91 15.33 -4.19
CA PHE A 73 13.94 16.23 -3.03
C PHE A 73 14.37 15.54 -1.73
N GLY A 74 14.65 14.22 -1.77
CA GLY A 74 15.16 13.45 -0.63
C GLY A 74 14.48 12.11 -0.42
N ASP A 75 14.99 11.39 0.54
CA ASP A 75 14.55 10.03 0.88
C ASP A 75 13.52 10.05 2.00
N VAL A 76 12.54 9.16 1.88
CA VAL A 76 11.51 8.92 2.89
C VAL A 76 11.49 7.44 3.22
N LEU A 77 11.52 7.12 4.52
CA LEU A 77 11.31 5.77 5.02
C LEU A 77 9.95 5.70 5.70
N VAL A 78 9.13 4.74 5.27
CA VAL A 78 7.84 4.47 5.90
C VAL A 78 7.86 3.06 6.49
N LEU A 79 7.53 2.95 7.76
CA LEU A 79 7.27 1.68 8.41
C LEU A 79 5.77 1.51 8.56
N GLN A 80 5.25 0.41 8.04
CA GLN A 80 3.85 0.05 8.19
C GLN A 80 3.75 -1.25 8.97
N THR A 81 2.89 -1.26 9.98
CA THR A 81 2.59 -2.48 10.74
C THR A 81 1.11 -2.76 10.74
N VAL A 82 0.78 -4.04 10.56
CA VAL A 82 -0.58 -4.56 10.69
C VAL A 82 -0.58 -5.51 11.87
N THR A 83 -1.21 -5.12 12.97
CA THR A 83 -1.25 -5.89 14.21
C THR A 83 -2.66 -6.39 14.47
N PRO A 84 -2.88 -7.71 14.57
CA PRO A 84 -4.18 -8.25 14.95
C PRO A 84 -4.47 -7.90 16.41
N ILE A 85 -5.66 -7.37 16.70
CA ILE A 85 -6.12 -7.03 18.05
C ILE A 85 -7.17 -8.04 18.51
N GLU A 86 -8.09 -8.36 17.64
CA GLU A 86 -9.21 -9.27 17.87
C GLU A 86 -9.49 -10.04 16.57
N PRO A 87 -10.26 -11.13 16.59
CA PRO A 87 -10.71 -11.76 15.36
C PRO A 87 -11.35 -10.74 14.42
N LEU A 88 -10.88 -10.70 13.16
CA LEU A 88 -11.33 -9.78 12.12
C LEU A 88 -11.06 -8.29 12.39
N LYS A 89 -10.33 -7.94 13.44
CA LYS A 89 -9.96 -6.57 13.78
C LYS A 89 -8.46 -6.39 13.83
N GLN A 90 -7.97 -5.47 13.02
CA GLN A 90 -6.55 -5.20 12.89
C GLN A 90 -6.28 -3.72 13.13
N LYS A 91 -5.10 -3.44 13.70
CA LYS A 91 -4.57 -2.09 13.84
C LYS A 91 -3.51 -1.87 12.78
N LEU A 92 -3.74 -0.91 11.90
CA LEU A 92 -2.76 -0.42 10.95
C LEU A 92 -2.04 0.79 11.56
N SER A 93 -0.70 0.77 11.54
CA SER A 93 0.10 1.90 12.02
C SER A 93 1.15 2.25 10.97
N HIS A 94 1.27 3.54 10.64
CA HIS A 94 2.28 4.07 9.73
C HIS A 94 3.21 5.04 10.48
N TYR A 95 4.51 4.86 10.29
CA TYR A 95 5.55 5.73 10.85
C TYR A 95 6.38 6.27 9.69
N PHE A 96 6.42 7.60 9.57
CA PHE A 96 7.13 8.29 8.50
C PHE A 96 8.40 8.94 9.03
N TYR A 97 9.51 8.63 8.37
CA TYR A 97 10.82 9.21 8.68
C TYR A 97 11.32 9.95 7.44
N ALA A 98 11.58 11.22 7.57
CA ALA A 98 12.08 12.08 6.51
C ALA A 98 13.02 13.14 7.08
N SER A 99 13.82 13.78 6.23
CA SER A 99 14.63 14.91 6.65
C SER A 99 13.76 16.10 7.09
N LYS A 100 14.28 16.97 7.95
CA LYS A 100 13.55 18.14 8.48
C LYS A 100 13.00 19.04 7.36
N PHE A 101 13.72 19.19 6.26
CA PHE A 101 13.29 19.99 5.11
C PHE A 101 12.04 19.44 4.43
N LEU A 102 11.84 18.13 4.49
CA LEU A 102 10.67 17.46 3.93
C LEU A 102 9.44 17.53 4.85
N GLY A 103 9.60 17.96 6.09
CA GLY A 103 8.54 17.93 7.11
C GLY A 103 7.26 18.65 6.69
N PHE A 104 7.37 19.74 5.93
CA PHE A 104 6.18 20.45 5.42
C PHE A 104 5.47 19.64 4.32
N ILE A 105 6.23 19.12 3.37
CA ILE A 105 5.69 18.29 2.27
C ILE A 105 5.08 17.00 2.82
N MET A 106 5.73 16.38 3.80
CA MET A 106 5.25 15.16 4.44
C MET A 106 3.89 15.31 5.11
N LYS A 107 3.51 16.49 5.60
CA LYS A 107 2.16 16.72 6.15
C LYS A 107 1.08 16.51 5.10
N PHE A 108 1.31 16.97 3.86
CA PHE A 108 0.37 16.76 2.76
C PHE A 108 0.35 15.30 2.31
N VAL A 109 1.51 14.66 2.27
CA VAL A 109 1.62 13.24 1.92
C VAL A 109 0.86 12.38 2.95
N ILE A 110 1.07 12.61 4.25
CA ILE A 110 0.38 11.89 5.32
C ILE A 110 -1.13 12.15 5.29
N PHE A 111 -1.55 13.36 5.00
CA PHE A 111 -2.97 13.68 4.84
C PHE A 111 -3.58 12.91 3.67
N GLY A 112 -2.91 12.90 2.50
CA GLY A 112 -3.35 12.13 1.33
C GLY A 112 -3.42 10.63 1.62
N GLU A 113 -2.42 10.08 2.27
CA GLU A 113 -2.37 8.68 2.70
C GLU A 113 -3.53 8.34 3.66
N THR A 114 -3.82 9.21 4.62
CA THR A 114 -4.93 9.02 5.56
C THR A 114 -6.29 8.95 4.84
N VAL A 115 -6.50 9.81 3.84
CA VAL A 115 -7.72 9.80 3.02
C VAL A 115 -7.80 8.51 2.21
N GLN A 116 -6.69 8.06 1.63
CA GLN A 116 -6.64 6.84 0.82
C GLN A 116 -6.89 5.60 1.68
N VAL A 117 -6.23 5.47 2.82
CA VAL A 117 -6.45 4.34 3.75
C VAL A 117 -7.91 4.29 4.22
N ALA A 118 -8.54 5.43 4.50
CA ALA A 118 -9.95 5.47 4.89
C ALA A 118 -10.89 4.96 3.77
N ARG A 119 -10.56 5.24 2.51
CA ARG A 119 -11.30 4.70 1.34
C ARG A 119 -11.09 3.22 1.18
N ASP A 120 -9.84 2.77 1.30
CA ASP A 120 -9.48 1.36 1.20
C ASP A 120 -10.14 0.55 2.31
N ALA A 121 -10.19 1.07 3.54
CA ALA A 121 -10.88 0.45 4.67
C ALA A 121 -12.37 0.23 4.38
N MET A 122 -13.06 1.20 3.76
CA MET A 122 -14.45 1.02 3.34
C MET A 122 -14.61 -0.13 2.33
N ILE A 123 -13.67 -0.27 1.39
CA ILE A 123 -13.69 -1.37 0.42
C ILE A 123 -13.44 -2.72 1.12
N TRP A 124 -12.50 -2.75 2.07
CA TRP A 124 -12.16 -3.97 2.80
C TRP A 124 -13.31 -4.47 3.68
N ASP A 125 -14.04 -3.58 4.32
CA ASP A 125 -15.20 -3.91 5.17
C ASP A 125 -16.33 -4.59 4.39
N TYR A 126 -16.47 -4.26 3.10
CA TYR A 126 -17.52 -4.82 2.23
C TYR A 126 -17.02 -5.90 1.26
N LYS A 127 -15.72 -6.22 1.30
CA LYS A 127 -15.11 -7.16 0.36
C LYS A 127 -15.37 -8.60 0.77
N THR A 128 -15.99 -9.37 -0.12
CA THR A 128 -16.12 -10.82 0.05
C THR A 128 -14.84 -11.53 -0.40
N PHE A 129 -14.31 -12.40 0.47
CA PHE A 129 -13.16 -13.23 0.09
C PHE A 129 -13.60 -14.36 -0.85
N VAL A 130 -13.09 -14.36 -2.07
CA VAL A 130 -13.30 -15.43 -3.04
C VAL A 130 -12.06 -16.33 -3.04
N ARG A 131 -12.26 -17.63 -2.71
CA ARG A 131 -11.17 -18.61 -2.63
C ARG A 131 -10.45 -18.79 -3.97
N ASN A 132 -11.21 -18.90 -5.07
CA ASN A 132 -10.68 -19.05 -6.44
C ASN A 132 -11.21 -17.90 -7.32
N PRO A 133 -10.63 -16.70 -7.24
CA PRO A 133 -11.08 -15.60 -8.07
C PRO A 133 -10.65 -15.82 -9.54
N ILE A 134 -11.50 -15.36 -10.46
CA ILE A 134 -11.12 -15.26 -11.88
C ILE A 134 -10.16 -14.08 -11.99
N LEU A 135 -8.88 -14.38 -12.22
CA LEU A 135 -7.84 -13.37 -12.38
C LEU A 135 -7.49 -13.24 -13.87
N PRO A 136 -7.44 -12.01 -14.42
CA PRO A 136 -6.86 -11.75 -15.72
C PRO A 136 -5.41 -12.23 -15.81
N LYS A 137 -4.91 -12.42 -17.04
CA LYS A 137 -3.53 -12.91 -17.24
C LYS A 137 -2.47 -11.98 -16.64
N GLU A 138 -2.77 -10.70 -16.57
CA GLU A 138 -1.92 -9.63 -16.03
C GLU A 138 -1.79 -9.72 -14.51
N GLU A 139 -2.77 -10.33 -13.83
CA GLU A 139 -2.81 -10.41 -12.37
C GLU A 139 -2.21 -11.70 -11.79
N LYS A 140 -1.36 -12.38 -12.54
CA LYS A 140 -0.63 -13.58 -12.07
C LYS A 140 0.13 -13.32 -10.75
N GLN A 141 0.60 -12.12 -10.55
CA GLN A 141 1.32 -11.73 -9.33
C GLN A 141 0.45 -11.78 -8.09
N ILE A 142 -0.85 -11.52 -8.18
CA ILE A 142 -1.80 -11.67 -7.07
C ILE A 142 -1.86 -13.13 -6.60
N LYS A 143 -1.89 -14.08 -7.54
CA LYS A 143 -1.88 -15.51 -7.21
C LYS A 143 -0.58 -15.92 -6.51
N LEU A 144 0.57 -15.45 -7.01
CA LEU A 144 1.86 -15.70 -6.40
C LEU A 144 1.94 -15.11 -4.99
N TYR A 145 1.46 -13.89 -4.80
CA TYR A 145 1.38 -13.25 -3.49
C TYR A 145 0.49 -14.03 -2.52
N ARG A 146 -0.70 -14.44 -2.94
CA ARG A 146 -1.60 -15.25 -2.10
C ARG A 146 -0.98 -16.57 -1.68
N ASN A 147 -0.27 -17.26 -2.59
CA ASN A 147 0.45 -18.49 -2.29
C ASN A 147 1.59 -18.25 -1.29
N TRP A 148 2.34 -17.15 -1.46
CA TRP A 148 3.37 -16.76 -0.50
C TRP A 148 2.77 -16.41 0.86
N PHE A 149 1.67 -15.67 0.88
CA PHE A 149 1.01 -15.25 2.11
C PHE A 149 0.40 -16.43 2.88
N SER A 150 -0.05 -17.48 2.18
CA SER A 150 -0.67 -18.66 2.80
C SER A 150 0.26 -19.43 3.74
N GLN A 151 1.59 -19.32 3.60
CA GLN A 151 2.54 -19.96 4.50
C GLN A 151 2.47 -19.46 5.96
N PHE A 152 1.88 -18.28 6.19
CA PHE A 152 1.75 -17.70 7.52
C PHE A 152 0.48 -18.12 8.26
N TYR A 153 -0.40 -18.87 7.60
CA TYR A 153 -1.58 -19.44 8.22
C TYR A 153 -1.30 -20.88 8.68
N SER A 154 -1.84 -21.23 9.83
CA SER A 154 -1.83 -22.59 10.36
C SER A 154 -3.24 -23.14 10.48
N SER A 155 -3.36 -24.42 10.83
CA SER A 155 -4.65 -25.06 11.13
C SER A 155 -5.41 -24.38 12.28
N ASN A 156 -4.68 -23.68 13.16
CA ASN A 156 -5.26 -22.93 14.29
C ASN A 156 -5.61 -21.48 13.95
N SER A 157 -5.31 -21.03 12.73
CA SER A 157 -5.69 -19.69 12.29
C SER A 157 -7.18 -19.64 12.07
N LYS A 158 -7.86 -18.71 12.78
CA LYS A 158 -9.29 -18.51 12.59
C LYS A 158 -9.58 -18.02 11.16
N SER A 159 -10.60 -18.59 10.56
CA SER A 159 -11.10 -18.17 9.26
C SER A 159 -12.34 -17.29 9.41
N PHE A 160 -12.74 -16.65 8.34
CA PHE A 160 -13.98 -15.87 8.30
C PHE A 160 -15.25 -16.73 8.52
N GLN A 161 -15.12 -18.05 8.46
CA GLN A 161 -16.22 -19.01 8.63
C GLN A 161 -16.32 -19.56 10.05
N ASP A 162 -15.34 -19.26 10.91
CA ASP A 162 -15.32 -19.63 12.33
C ASP A 162 -15.97 -18.54 13.20
#